data_577b35f8b8197817c3a916f4110578bd
#
_entry.id   577b35f8b8197817c3a916f4110578bd
#
_cell.length_a   1.000
_cell.length_b   1.000
_cell.length_c   1.000
_cell.angle_alpha   90.00
_cell.angle_beta   90.00
_cell.angle_gamma   90.00
#
_symmetry.space_group_name_H-M   'P 1'
#
loop_
_entity.id
_entity.type
_entity.pdbx_description
1 polymer ?
#
loop_
_entity_poly.entity_id
_entity_poly.type
_entity_poly.pdbx_seq_one_letter_code
_entity_poly.pdbx_strand_id
1 'polypeptide(L)' 'MQWDAREAKWAGAFRRAEEYCAAHGNLLVPVNYKTEDGFCLGDWVRRMRENYACAEKKLTSERIAKLEALGMVWTVPQEG' A
#
# COMPACT_ATOMS: atom_id res chain seq x y z
N MET A 1 21.51 -14.05 -3.21
CA MET A 1 20.33 -13.63 -2.48
C MET A 1 19.08 -13.96 -3.29
N GLN A 2 18.21 -14.76 -2.73
CA GLN A 2 17.00 -15.16 -3.45
C GLN A 2 15.83 -14.32 -3.02
N TRP A 3 15.10 -13.83 -3.99
CA TRP A 3 13.87 -13.10 -3.71
C TRP A 3 12.72 -14.07 -3.63
N ASP A 4 12.00 -14.01 -2.52
CA ASP A 4 10.76 -14.72 -2.39
C ASP A 4 9.74 -14.07 -3.35
N ALA A 5 8.88 -14.88 -3.95
CA ALA A 5 7.84 -14.37 -4.84
C ALA A 5 6.95 -13.34 -4.15
N ARG A 6 6.70 -13.53 -2.86
CA ARG A 6 5.91 -12.59 -2.09
C ARG A 6 6.58 -11.25 -1.96
N GLU A 7 7.90 -11.26 -1.75
CA GLU A 7 8.67 -10.02 -1.67
C GLU A 7 8.65 -9.28 -2.99
N ALA A 8 8.81 -10.01 -4.09
CA ALA A 8 8.78 -9.40 -5.41
C ALA A 8 7.44 -8.76 -5.70
N LYS A 9 6.36 -9.43 -5.34
CA LYS A 9 5.01 -8.88 -5.53
C LYS A 9 4.80 -7.64 -4.68
N TRP A 10 5.23 -7.70 -3.43
CA TRP A 10 5.08 -6.56 -2.53
C TRP A 10 5.88 -5.36 -3.04
N ALA A 11 7.11 -5.61 -3.45
CA ALA A 11 7.97 -4.54 -3.96
C ALA A 11 7.37 -3.89 -5.21
N GLY A 12 6.79 -4.71 -6.10
CA GLY A 12 6.13 -4.19 -7.29
C GLY A 12 4.94 -3.32 -6.95
N ALA A 13 4.13 -3.76 -6.00
CA ALA A 13 2.98 -2.98 -5.55
C ALA A 13 3.42 -1.68 -4.88
N PHE A 14 4.47 -1.77 -4.06
CA PHE A 14 5.01 -0.60 -3.39
C PHE A 14 5.48 0.45 -4.40
N ARG A 15 6.14 -0.01 -5.45
CA ARG A 15 6.60 0.89 -6.50
C ARG A 15 5.43 1.63 -7.16
N ARG A 16 4.34 0.91 -7.41
CA ARG A 16 3.15 1.53 -7.97
C ARG A 16 2.57 2.55 -7.01
N ALA A 17 2.62 2.26 -5.71
CA ALA A 17 2.17 3.20 -4.70
C ALA A 17 3.04 4.45 -4.69
N GLU A 18 4.35 4.30 -4.86
CA GLU A 18 5.25 5.43 -4.96
C GLU A 18 4.89 6.33 -6.13
N GLU A 19 4.61 5.73 -7.27
CA GLU A 19 4.24 6.49 -8.46
C GLU A 19 2.93 7.24 -8.25
N TYR A 20 1.96 6.59 -7.62
CA TYR A 20 0.71 7.24 -7.31
C TYR A 20 0.93 8.43 -6.37
N CYS A 21 1.71 8.22 -5.34
CA CYS A 21 2.01 9.28 -4.39
C CYS A 21 2.69 10.47 -5.06
N ALA A 22 3.62 10.19 -5.97
CA ALA A 22 4.32 11.25 -6.69
C ALA A 22 3.36 12.06 -7.56
N ALA A 23 2.35 11.39 -8.11
CA ALA A 23 1.39 12.05 -8.99
C ALA A 23 0.31 12.83 -8.21
N HIS A 24 -0.10 12.30 -7.06
CA HIS A 24 -1.23 12.84 -6.32
C HIS A 24 -0.86 13.46 -4.97
N GLY A 25 0.36 13.24 -4.52
CA GLY A 25 0.83 13.81 -3.26
C GLY A 25 0.40 13.07 -2.01
N ASN A 26 -0.29 11.96 -2.15
CA ASN A 26 -0.71 11.15 -1.01
C ASN A 26 -1.09 9.75 -1.48
N LEU A 27 -1.39 8.87 -0.53
CA LEU A 27 -1.78 7.49 -0.82
C LEU A 27 -3.25 7.23 -0.54
N LEU A 28 -4.09 8.22 -0.74
CA LEU A 28 -5.55 8.04 -0.63
C LEU A 28 -6.07 7.43 -1.92
N VAL A 29 -5.75 6.17 -2.13
CA VAL A 29 -6.09 5.47 -3.36
C VAL A 29 -7.51 4.90 -3.25
N PRO A 30 -8.39 5.21 -4.21
CA PRO A 30 -9.73 4.62 -4.19
C PRO A 30 -9.64 3.10 -4.28
N VAL A 31 -10.55 2.41 -3.60
CA VAL A 31 -10.50 0.95 -3.51
C VAL A 31 -10.60 0.27 -4.87
N ASN A 32 -11.26 0.92 -5.81
CA ASN A 32 -11.44 0.37 -7.15
C ASN A 32 -10.42 0.92 -8.16
N TYR A 33 -9.40 1.60 -7.67
CA TYR A 33 -8.37 2.15 -8.55
C TYR A 33 -7.48 1.04 -9.10
N LYS A 34 -7.20 1.12 -10.39
CA LYS A 34 -6.27 0.22 -11.05
C LYS A 34 -5.22 1.03 -11.78
N THR A 35 -3.99 0.53 -11.77
CA THR A 35 -2.91 1.15 -12.52
C THR A 35 -3.07 0.84 -14.01
N GLU A 36 -2.24 1.47 -14.82
CA GLU A 36 -2.31 1.28 -16.27
C GLU A 36 -2.08 -0.18 -16.67
N ASP A 37 -1.30 -0.89 -15.89
CA ASP A 37 -1.00 -2.30 -16.16
C ASP A 37 -2.06 -3.24 -15.57
N GLY A 38 -3.14 -2.70 -15.03
CA GLY A 38 -4.24 -3.49 -14.52
C GLY A 38 -4.08 -3.97 -13.09
N PHE A 39 -3.09 -3.46 -12.38
CA PHE A 39 -2.88 -3.84 -10.98
C PHE A 39 -3.89 -3.12 -10.08
N CYS A 40 -4.53 -3.87 -9.18
CA CYS A 40 -5.53 -3.29 -8.27
C CYS A 40 -4.83 -2.59 -7.10
N LEU A 41 -4.30 -1.42 -7.34
CA LEU A 41 -3.56 -0.67 -6.32
C LEU A 41 -4.45 -0.27 -5.16
N GLY A 42 -5.68 0.15 -5.46
CA GLY A 42 -6.61 0.55 -4.41
C GLY A 42 -6.87 -0.57 -3.42
N ASP A 43 -7.08 -1.78 -3.94
CA ASP A 43 -7.31 -2.93 -3.09
C ASP A 43 -6.07 -3.25 -2.25
N TRP A 44 -4.90 -3.14 -2.88
CA TRP A 44 -3.64 -3.39 -2.18
C TRP A 44 -3.44 -2.42 -1.00
N VAL A 45 -3.68 -1.14 -1.23
CA VAL A 45 -3.54 -0.12 -0.18
C VAL A 45 -4.54 -0.39 0.95
N ARG A 46 -5.77 -0.76 0.59
CA ARG A 46 -6.77 -1.10 1.58
C ARG A 46 -6.32 -2.28 2.44
N ARG A 47 -5.76 -3.31 1.81
CA ARG A 47 -5.26 -4.48 2.54
C ARG A 47 -4.11 -4.11 3.46
N MET A 48 -3.24 -3.20 3.03
CA MET A 48 -2.15 -2.76 3.88
C MET A 48 -2.68 -2.07 5.12
N ARG A 49 -3.71 -1.24 4.97
CA ARG A 49 -4.32 -0.59 6.12
C ARG A 49 -4.95 -1.59 7.07
N GLU A 50 -5.63 -2.59 6.51
CA GLU A 50 -6.24 -3.64 7.32
C GLU A 50 -5.19 -4.45 8.06
N ASN A 51 -4.10 -4.78 7.39
CA ASN A 51 -3.01 -5.53 8.00
C ASN A 51 -2.36 -4.74 9.13
N TYR A 52 -2.26 -3.44 8.96
CA TYR A 52 -1.70 -2.59 10.00
C TYR A 52 -2.61 -2.56 11.22
N ALA A 53 -3.91 -2.47 11.01
CA ALA A 53 -4.90 -2.41 12.08
C ALA A 53 -5.13 -3.78 12.74
N CYS A 54 -4.73 -4.84 12.07
CA CYS A 54 -4.94 -6.19 12.57
C CYS A 54 -4.13 -6.43 13.84
N ALA A 55 -4.72 -7.12 14.81
CA ALA A 55 -4.04 -7.42 16.08
C ALA A 55 -2.76 -8.21 15.85
N GLU A 56 -2.72 -9.04 14.83
CA GLU A 56 -1.54 -9.84 14.52
C GLU A 56 -0.46 -9.06 13.80
N LYS A 57 -0.80 -7.87 13.31
CA LYS A 57 0.13 -7.01 12.61
C LYS A 57 0.93 -7.75 11.55
N LYS A 58 0.27 -8.09 10.49
CA LYS A 58 0.89 -8.84 9.39
C LYS A 58 1.97 -8.04 8.65
N LEU A 59 2.02 -6.73 8.86
CA LEU A 59 3.06 -5.91 8.27
C LEU A 59 4.28 -5.86 9.19
N THR A 60 5.46 -5.94 8.59
CA THR A 60 6.70 -5.78 9.32
C THR A 60 6.95 -4.30 9.58
N SER A 61 7.77 -4.01 10.60
CA SER A 61 8.14 -2.63 10.90
C SER A 61 8.79 -1.97 9.69
N GLU A 62 9.58 -2.72 8.96
CA GLU A 62 10.26 -2.22 7.76
C GLU A 62 9.25 -1.77 6.71
N ARG A 63 8.25 -2.60 6.46
CA ARG A 63 7.21 -2.26 5.48
C ARG A 63 6.37 -1.08 5.93
N ILE A 64 6.05 -1.05 7.22
CA ILE A 64 5.30 0.07 7.78
C ILE A 64 6.08 1.37 7.58
N ALA A 65 7.37 1.37 7.89
CA ALA A 65 8.20 2.55 7.73
C ALA A 65 8.25 3.02 6.28
N LYS A 66 8.35 2.08 5.35
CA LYS A 66 8.37 2.41 3.93
C LYS A 66 7.06 3.05 3.48
N LEU A 67 5.95 2.50 3.93
CA LEU A 67 4.64 3.04 3.58
C LEU A 67 4.43 4.42 4.19
N GLU A 68 4.88 4.61 5.42
CA GLU A 68 4.77 5.92 6.07
C GLU A 68 5.60 6.97 5.35
N ALA A 69 6.74 6.56 4.81
CA ALA A 69 7.58 7.47 4.05
C ALA A 69 6.88 7.98 2.80
N LEU A 70 5.92 7.21 2.28
CA LEU A 70 5.12 7.64 1.14
C LEU A 70 3.94 8.51 1.55
N GLY A 71 3.70 8.67 2.83
CA GLY A 71 2.54 9.41 3.29
C GLY A 71 1.30 8.54 3.39
N MET A 72 1.48 7.28 3.74
CA MET A 72 0.36 6.35 3.90
C MET A 72 -0.62 6.84 4.95
N VAL A 73 -1.89 6.82 4.60
CA VAL A 73 -2.95 7.19 5.54
C VAL A 73 -3.52 5.92 6.15
N TRP A 74 -3.21 5.71 7.42
CA TRP A 74 -3.66 4.50 8.10
C TRP A 74 -5.11 4.60 8.54
N THR A 75 -5.54 5.80 8.88
CA THR A 75 -6.91 6.03 9.31
C THR A 75 -7.61 6.89 8.27
N VAL A 76 -8.63 6.33 7.65
CA VAL A 76 -9.40 7.06 6.65
C VAL A 76 -10.63 7.64 7.33
N PRO A 77 -10.90 8.94 7.13
CA PRO A 77 -12.12 9.53 7.68
C PRO A 77 -13.33 8.76 7.17
N GLN A 78 -14.14 8.30 8.07
CA GLN A 78 -15.34 7.57 7.69
C GLN A 78 -16.45 8.56 7.37
N GLU A 79 -16.93 8.49 6.19
CA GLU A 79 -18.08 9.26 5.79
C GLU A 79 -19.29 8.57 6.38
N GLY A 80 -19.72 9.06 7.46
CA GLY A 80 -20.75 8.52 8.33
C GLY A 80 -21.89 7.77 7.77
#